data_e15a08fe7b1165defce07b99fca058e3
#
_entry.id   e15a08fe7b1165defce07b99fca058e3
#
_cell.length_a   1.000
_cell.length_b   1.000
_cell.length_c   1.000
_cell.angle_alpha   90.00
_cell.angle_beta   90.00
_cell.angle_gamma   90.00
#
_symmetry.space_group_name_H-M   'P 1'
#
loop_
_entity.id
_entity.type
_entity.pdbx_description
1 polymer ?
#
loop_
_entity_poly.entity_id
_entity_poly.type
_entity_poly.pdbx_seq_one_letter_code
_entity_poly.pdbx_strand_id
1 'polypeptide(L)'
;MLKKIAHGLIGQAEKRVGVTFDYVHAIADTSFSLLSRYNRLFRFLDPNLFAPQDAYHVARLRGAISADCGTCVEAEINLARQTGMDTAVIDQVLSRTYSALPEALAATARLADAVTGQRTDDPDAREMIRSKFGEEALIELCFAMTGAALLPGIKRGMGYATGCDIDMMRKIAKA
;
A
#
# COMPACT_ATOMS: atom_id res chain seq x y z
N MET A 1 -13.35 -7.60 -28.15
CA MET A 1 -13.27 -8.78 -27.29
C MET A 1 -12.27 -8.59 -26.14
N LEU A 2 -11.01 -8.26 -26.41
CA LEU A 2 -9.97 -8.03 -25.38
C LEU A 2 -10.32 -6.98 -24.32
N LYS A 3 -10.91 -5.84 -24.68
CA LYS A 3 -11.35 -4.81 -23.72
C LYS A 3 -12.37 -5.35 -22.73
N LYS A 4 -13.36 -6.12 -23.16
CA LYS A 4 -14.37 -6.73 -22.26
C LYS A 4 -13.74 -7.67 -21.25
N ILE A 5 -12.74 -8.47 -21.67
CA ILE A 5 -11.98 -9.35 -20.80
C ILE A 5 -11.18 -8.54 -19.77
N ALA A 6 -10.49 -7.48 -20.22
CA ALA A 6 -9.73 -6.60 -19.34
C ALA A 6 -10.63 -5.95 -18.26
N HIS A 7 -11.77 -5.38 -18.65
CA HIS A 7 -12.74 -4.83 -17.69
C HIS A 7 -13.28 -5.88 -16.71
N GLY A 8 -13.53 -7.10 -17.18
CA GLY A 8 -13.94 -8.21 -16.33
C GLY A 8 -12.91 -8.56 -15.26
N LEU A 9 -11.61 -8.61 -15.64
CA LEU A 9 -10.51 -8.86 -14.70
C LEU A 9 -10.31 -7.70 -13.71
N ILE A 10 -10.42 -6.45 -14.19
CA ILE A 10 -10.37 -5.27 -13.32
C ILE A 10 -11.50 -5.32 -12.30
N GLY A 11 -12.75 -5.59 -12.74
CA GLY A 11 -13.91 -5.70 -11.85
C GLY A 11 -13.79 -6.84 -10.82
N GLN A 12 -13.09 -7.94 -11.14
CA GLN A 12 -12.78 -8.97 -10.14
C GLN A 12 -11.78 -8.45 -9.10
N ALA A 13 -10.76 -7.71 -9.51
CA ALA A 13 -9.81 -7.09 -8.59
C ALA A 13 -10.49 -6.04 -7.70
N GLU A 14 -11.38 -5.21 -8.24
CA GLU A 14 -12.19 -4.24 -7.48
C GLU A 14 -13.02 -4.92 -6.40
N LYS A 15 -13.72 -6.01 -6.74
CA LYS A 15 -14.50 -6.79 -5.77
C LYS A 15 -13.62 -7.38 -4.66
N ARG A 16 -12.42 -7.84 -5.02
CA ARG A 16 -11.46 -8.39 -4.05
C ARG A 16 -10.92 -7.32 -3.12
N VAL A 17 -10.60 -6.15 -3.65
CA VAL A 17 -9.97 -5.07 -2.89
C VAL A 17 -11.01 -4.17 -2.19
N GLY A 18 -12.26 -4.16 -2.67
CA GLY A 18 -13.36 -3.37 -2.11
C GLY A 18 -13.34 -1.90 -2.49
N VAL A 19 -12.61 -1.52 -3.56
CA VAL A 19 -12.56 -0.15 -4.09
C VAL A 19 -12.65 -0.16 -5.61
N THR A 20 -13.07 0.96 -6.23
CA THR A 20 -13.12 1.09 -7.69
C THR A 20 -11.78 1.53 -8.27
N PHE A 21 -11.47 1.03 -9.47
CA PHE A 21 -10.24 1.33 -10.21
C PHE A 21 -10.53 2.07 -11.51
N ASP A 22 -11.28 3.19 -11.44
CA ASP A 22 -11.71 3.98 -12.62
C ASP A 22 -10.53 4.33 -13.53
N TYR A 23 -9.38 4.69 -12.96
CA TYR A 23 -8.18 5.00 -13.73
C TYR A 23 -7.60 3.77 -14.46
N VAL A 24 -7.75 2.55 -13.93
CA VAL A 24 -7.31 1.32 -14.60
C VAL A 24 -8.24 0.98 -15.76
N HIS A 25 -9.55 1.21 -15.59
CA HIS A 25 -10.51 1.13 -16.68
C HIS A 25 -10.16 2.12 -17.79
N ALA A 26 -9.82 3.37 -17.46
CA ALA A 26 -9.37 4.37 -18.43
C ALA A 26 -8.08 3.95 -19.17
N ILE A 27 -7.11 3.33 -18.48
CA ILE A 27 -5.92 2.76 -19.11
C ILE A 27 -6.32 1.64 -20.10
N ALA A 28 -7.21 0.74 -19.68
CA ALA A 28 -7.67 -0.39 -20.50
C ALA A 28 -8.38 0.09 -21.79
N ASP A 29 -9.19 1.15 -21.67
CA ASP A 29 -9.89 1.75 -22.82
C ASP A 29 -8.94 2.46 -23.77
N THR A 30 -7.87 3.04 -23.22
CA THR A 30 -6.90 3.79 -24.03
C THR A 30 -5.94 2.87 -24.78
N SER A 31 -5.29 1.92 -24.06
CA SER A 31 -4.25 1.07 -24.64
C SER A 31 -4.01 -0.21 -23.85
N PHE A 32 -4.18 -1.35 -24.50
CA PHE A 32 -3.83 -2.65 -23.90
C PHE A 32 -2.33 -2.77 -23.57
N SER A 33 -1.46 -2.16 -24.35
CA SER A 33 -0.01 -2.13 -24.09
C SER A 33 0.29 -1.37 -22.79
N LEU A 34 -0.36 -0.22 -22.55
CA LEU A 34 -0.21 0.53 -21.31
C LEU A 34 -0.78 -0.24 -20.13
N LEU A 35 -1.93 -0.91 -20.28
CA LEU A 35 -2.51 -1.76 -19.23
C LEU A 35 -1.55 -2.91 -18.88
N SER A 36 -0.99 -3.59 -19.86
CA SER A 36 0.00 -4.65 -19.65
C SER A 36 1.24 -4.13 -18.93
N ARG A 37 1.72 -2.93 -19.30
CA ARG A 37 2.85 -2.28 -18.64
C ARG A 37 2.51 -1.91 -17.19
N TYR A 38 1.33 -1.34 -16.94
CA TYR A 38 0.84 -1.03 -15.60
C TYR A 38 0.74 -2.30 -14.73
N ASN A 39 0.20 -3.39 -15.29
CA ASN A 39 0.05 -4.65 -14.56
C ASN A 39 1.39 -5.28 -14.11
N ARG A 40 2.51 -4.95 -14.78
CA ARG A 40 3.85 -5.42 -14.36
C ARG A 40 4.32 -4.80 -13.04
N LEU A 41 3.79 -3.64 -12.66
CA LEU A 41 4.10 -3.01 -11.36
C LEU A 41 3.70 -3.91 -10.19
N PHE A 42 2.61 -4.67 -10.32
CA PHE A 42 2.17 -5.59 -9.28
C PHE A 42 3.13 -6.76 -9.06
N ARG A 43 3.92 -7.15 -10.05
CA ARG A 43 4.99 -8.14 -9.88
C ARG A 43 6.16 -7.61 -9.05
N PHE A 44 6.34 -6.29 -9.01
CA PHE A 44 7.32 -5.64 -8.16
C PHE A 44 6.78 -5.45 -6.75
N LEU A 45 5.47 -5.22 -6.61
CA LEU A 45 4.80 -4.97 -5.34
C LEU A 45 4.42 -6.25 -4.60
N ASP A 46 4.08 -7.28 -5.30
CA ASP A 46 3.73 -8.62 -4.82
C ASP A 46 4.64 -9.66 -5.49
N PRO A 47 5.07 -10.71 -4.83
CA PRO A 47 4.54 -11.29 -3.62
C PRO A 47 5.29 -10.85 -2.36
N ASN A 48 4.62 -10.98 -1.19
CA ASN A 48 5.26 -10.96 0.12
C ASN A 48 5.86 -12.34 0.39
N LEU A 49 7.17 -12.48 0.29
CA LEU A 49 7.88 -13.76 0.40
C LEU A 49 8.72 -13.87 1.69
N PHE A 50 9.26 -12.76 2.17
CA PHE A 50 10.27 -12.72 3.22
C PHE A 50 9.82 -11.93 4.44
N ALA A 51 9.12 -10.83 4.26
CA ALA A 51 8.67 -9.99 5.36
C ALA A 51 7.48 -10.62 6.09
N PRO A 52 7.40 -10.49 7.43
CA PRO A 52 6.19 -10.82 8.16
C PRO A 52 5.00 -10.03 7.60
N GLN A 53 3.84 -10.70 7.50
CA GLN A 53 2.66 -10.18 6.82
C GLN A 53 2.21 -8.83 7.40
N ASP A 54 2.19 -8.68 8.72
CA ASP A 54 1.80 -7.42 9.35
C ASP A 54 2.79 -6.29 9.02
N ALA A 55 4.11 -6.57 9.02
CA ALA A 55 5.12 -5.59 8.65
C ALA A 55 4.97 -5.16 7.18
N TYR A 56 4.67 -6.10 6.29
CA TYR A 56 4.42 -5.83 4.88
C TYR A 56 3.23 -4.88 4.69
N HIS A 57 2.10 -5.13 5.39
CA HIS A 57 0.93 -4.24 5.32
C HIS A 57 1.17 -2.89 5.99
N VAL A 58 1.93 -2.83 7.09
CA VAL A 58 2.34 -1.55 7.71
C VAL A 58 3.14 -0.70 6.72
N ALA A 59 4.12 -1.29 6.02
CA ALA A 59 4.94 -0.60 5.03
C ALA A 59 4.07 -0.04 3.88
N ARG A 60 3.17 -0.85 3.33
CA ARG A 60 2.26 -0.45 2.24
C ARG A 60 1.29 0.64 2.67
N LEU A 61 0.67 0.48 3.83
CA LEU A 61 -0.29 1.44 4.36
C LEU A 61 0.36 2.82 4.55
N ARG A 62 1.57 2.87 5.14
CA ARG A 62 2.32 4.12 5.32
C ARG A 62 2.76 4.72 3.98
N GLY A 63 3.18 3.90 3.02
CA GLY A 63 3.49 4.33 1.66
C GLY A 63 2.28 4.99 0.96
N ALA A 64 1.10 4.38 1.03
CA ALA A 64 -0.11 4.94 0.44
C ALA A 64 -0.55 6.25 1.12
N ILE A 65 -0.44 6.33 2.46
CA ILE A 65 -0.75 7.55 3.24
C ILE A 65 0.17 8.69 2.85
N SER A 66 1.48 8.43 2.70
CA SER A 66 2.47 9.47 2.34
C SER A 66 2.19 10.09 0.97
N ALA A 67 1.53 9.36 0.08
CA ALA A 67 1.16 9.82 -1.24
C ALA A 67 -0.24 10.49 -1.30
N ASP A 68 -0.91 10.66 -0.15
CA ASP A 68 -2.18 11.38 -0.01
C ASP A 68 -3.25 10.93 -1.01
N CYS A 69 -3.62 9.64 -0.97
CA CYS A 69 -4.65 9.09 -1.84
C CYS A 69 -5.65 8.24 -1.04
N GLY A 70 -6.82 8.80 -0.72
CA GLY A 70 -7.84 8.15 0.11
C GLY A 70 -8.24 6.77 -0.39
N THR A 71 -8.60 6.62 -1.65
CA THR A 71 -8.96 5.30 -2.24
C THR A 71 -7.80 4.30 -2.20
N CYS A 72 -6.54 4.77 -2.29
CA CYS A 72 -5.39 3.88 -2.20
C CYS A 72 -5.18 3.40 -0.76
N VAL A 73 -5.36 4.29 0.23
CA VAL A 73 -5.30 3.93 1.65
C VAL A 73 -6.42 2.97 2.01
N GLU A 74 -7.65 3.20 1.53
CA GLU A 74 -8.77 2.28 1.71
C GLU A 74 -8.48 0.88 1.14
N ALA A 75 -7.90 0.81 -0.05
CA ALA A 75 -7.45 -0.44 -0.65
C ALA A 75 -6.45 -1.19 0.24
N GLU A 76 -5.46 -0.50 0.79
CA GLU A 76 -4.46 -1.10 1.69
C GLU A 76 -5.07 -1.55 3.03
N ILE A 77 -6.04 -0.80 3.59
CA ILE A 77 -6.80 -1.21 4.78
C ILE A 77 -7.55 -2.51 4.50
N ASN A 78 -8.27 -2.59 3.38
CA ASN A 78 -9.05 -3.77 3.02
C ASN A 78 -8.15 -4.98 2.80
N LEU A 79 -7.01 -4.83 2.15
CA LEU A 79 -6.03 -5.90 1.96
C LEU A 79 -5.46 -6.38 3.29
N ALA A 80 -5.07 -5.48 4.19
CA ALA A 80 -4.57 -5.82 5.53
C ALA A 80 -5.62 -6.60 6.35
N ARG A 81 -6.88 -6.16 6.32
CA ARG A 81 -7.99 -6.87 6.99
C ARG A 81 -8.23 -8.28 6.44
N GLN A 82 -8.15 -8.45 5.11
CA GLN A 82 -8.32 -9.76 4.46
C GLN A 82 -7.26 -10.78 4.87
N THR A 83 -6.09 -10.32 5.31
CA THR A 83 -5.03 -11.19 5.82
C THR A 83 -5.16 -11.49 7.31
N GLY A 84 -6.16 -10.92 7.98
CA GLY A 84 -6.41 -11.10 9.40
C GLY A 84 -5.63 -10.15 10.31
N MET A 85 -5.03 -9.08 9.76
CA MET A 85 -4.34 -8.06 10.56
C MET A 85 -5.32 -7.42 11.55
N ASP A 86 -4.90 -7.29 12.81
CA ASP A 86 -5.72 -6.69 13.86
C ASP A 86 -6.10 -5.24 13.51
N THR A 87 -7.39 -4.93 13.61
CA THR A 87 -7.91 -3.59 13.35
C THR A 87 -7.34 -2.53 14.30
N ALA A 88 -6.95 -2.92 15.52
CA ALA A 88 -6.25 -2.02 16.45
C ALA A 88 -4.87 -1.63 15.92
N VAL A 89 -4.13 -2.58 15.33
CA VAL A 89 -2.83 -2.31 14.69
C VAL A 89 -3.01 -1.39 13.48
N ILE A 90 -4.01 -1.63 12.65
CA ILE A 90 -4.33 -0.74 11.51
C ILE A 90 -4.63 0.68 12.00
N ASP A 91 -5.48 0.85 13.03
CA ASP A 91 -5.81 2.17 13.60
C ASP A 91 -4.58 2.89 14.18
N GLN A 92 -3.68 2.15 14.86
CA GLN A 92 -2.42 2.68 15.40
C GLN A 92 -1.48 3.16 14.29
N VAL A 93 -1.41 2.43 13.16
CA VAL A 93 -0.63 2.82 11.99
C VAL A 93 -1.23 4.07 11.34
N LEU A 94 -2.56 4.14 11.16
CA LEU A 94 -3.25 5.30 10.59
C LEU A 94 -3.04 6.56 11.44
N SER A 95 -3.19 6.43 12.78
CA SER A 95 -3.08 7.53 13.74
C SER A 95 -1.64 7.91 14.12
N ARG A 96 -0.63 7.19 13.60
CA ARG A 96 0.79 7.33 13.99
C ARG A 96 1.04 7.08 15.49
N THR A 97 0.23 6.28 16.15
CA THR A 97 0.42 5.90 17.55
C THR A 97 1.41 4.73 17.65
N TYR A 98 2.64 4.94 17.16
CA TYR A 98 3.64 3.87 17.02
C TYR A 98 4.14 3.33 18.34
N SER A 99 4.02 4.08 19.45
CA SER A 99 4.38 3.60 20.79
C SER A 99 3.51 2.44 21.28
N ALA A 100 2.34 2.24 20.68
CA ALA A 100 1.43 1.14 21.00
C ALA A 100 1.65 -0.12 20.12
N LEU A 101 2.49 -0.01 19.07
CA LEU A 101 2.82 -1.11 18.18
C LEU A 101 3.96 -1.98 18.76
N PRO A 102 4.03 -3.27 18.38
CA PRO A 102 5.25 -4.04 18.52
C PRO A 102 6.45 -3.30 17.90
N GLU A 103 7.60 -3.36 18.57
CA GLU A 103 8.77 -2.54 18.23
C GLU A 103 9.19 -2.62 16.74
N ALA A 104 9.18 -3.82 16.16
CA ALA A 104 9.55 -4.03 14.77
C ALA A 104 8.50 -3.46 13.79
N LEU A 105 7.21 -3.48 14.13
CA LEU A 105 6.16 -2.84 13.34
C LEU A 105 6.23 -1.31 13.45
N ALA A 106 6.52 -0.79 14.64
CA ALA A 106 6.78 0.63 14.84
C ALA A 106 8.00 1.11 14.02
N ALA A 107 9.08 0.33 14.00
CA ALA A 107 10.24 0.59 13.17
C ALA A 107 9.88 0.58 11.67
N THR A 108 9.09 -0.40 11.22
CA THR A 108 8.61 -0.46 9.83
C THR A 108 7.80 0.80 9.45
N ALA A 109 6.91 1.25 10.34
CA ALA A 109 6.11 2.44 10.10
C ALA A 109 6.99 3.72 10.04
N ARG A 110 7.97 3.85 10.96
CA ARG A 110 8.90 4.99 10.97
C ARG A 110 9.77 5.02 9.71
N LEU A 111 10.35 3.88 9.32
CA LEU A 111 11.16 3.81 8.09
C LEU A 111 10.33 4.18 6.87
N ALA A 112 9.10 3.69 6.76
CA ALA A 112 8.21 4.04 5.66
C ALA A 112 7.89 5.54 5.63
N ASP A 113 7.61 6.17 6.78
CA ASP A 113 7.40 7.61 6.86
C ASP A 113 8.64 8.41 6.46
N ALA A 114 9.82 7.99 6.92
CA ALA A 114 11.08 8.64 6.56
C ALA A 114 11.33 8.57 5.04
N VAL A 115 11.26 7.37 4.47
CA VAL A 115 11.59 7.14 3.06
C VAL A 115 10.56 7.76 2.13
N THR A 116 9.26 7.49 2.33
CA THR A 116 8.22 7.88 1.37
C THR A 116 7.63 9.26 1.63
N GLY A 117 7.56 9.68 2.89
CA GLY A 117 6.98 10.96 3.29
C GLY A 117 8.01 12.08 3.37
N GLN A 118 9.10 11.84 4.07
CA GLN A 118 10.11 12.87 4.36
C GLN A 118 11.29 12.84 3.37
N ARG A 119 11.44 11.81 2.56
CA ARG A 119 12.55 11.58 1.62
C ARG A 119 13.91 11.57 2.32
N THR A 120 13.96 10.93 3.47
CA THR A 120 15.14 10.76 4.32
C THR A 120 15.27 9.29 4.73
N ASP A 121 16.22 8.99 5.61
CA ASP A 121 16.44 7.66 6.18
C ASP A 121 16.13 7.67 7.69
N ASP A 122 15.82 6.51 8.26
CA ASP A 122 15.79 6.23 9.70
C ASP A 122 16.71 5.04 9.97
N PRO A 123 18.02 5.28 10.23
CA PRO A 123 19.01 4.22 10.43
C PRO A 123 18.66 3.26 11.56
N ASP A 124 18.08 3.77 12.66
CA ASP A 124 17.71 2.96 13.82
C ASP A 124 16.54 2.04 13.49
N ALA A 125 15.53 2.55 12.80
CA ALA A 125 14.41 1.75 12.32
C ALA A 125 14.85 0.69 11.31
N ARG A 126 15.73 1.05 10.38
CA ARG A 126 16.29 0.12 9.39
C ARG A 126 17.07 -1.01 10.07
N GLU A 127 17.92 -0.70 11.04
CA GLU A 127 18.68 -1.70 11.76
C GLU A 127 17.80 -2.62 12.63
N MET A 128 16.76 -2.06 13.26
CA MET A 128 15.76 -2.84 13.98
C MET A 128 15.08 -3.86 13.07
N ILE A 129 14.65 -3.44 11.87
CA ILE A 129 14.00 -4.33 10.88
C ILE A 129 14.99 -5.42 10.45
N ARG A 130 16.22 -5.04 10.10
CA ARG A 130 17.27 -5.99 9.69
C ARG A 130 17.56 -7.03 10.77
N SER A 131 17.68 -6.60 12.01
CA SER A 131 17.98 -7.51 13.14
C SER A 131 16.82 -8.46 13.46
N LYS A 132 15.57 -8.03 13.26
CA LYS A 132 14.38 -8.82 13.60
C LYS A 132 13.88 -9.71 12.47
N PHE A 133 13.96 -9.23 11.23
CA PHE A 133 13.35 -9.90 10.08
C PHE A 133 14.36 -10.34 9.01
N GLY A 134 15.61 -9.86 9.09
CA GLY A 134 16.64 -10.14 8.10
C GLY A 134 16.72 -9.15 6.96
N GLU A 135 17.79 -9.24 6.17
CA GLU A 135 18.05 -8.32 5.05
C GLU A 135 17.04 -8.48 3.91
N GLU A 136 16.64 -9.72 3.59
CA GLU A 136 15.67 -10.00 2.52
C GLU A 136 14.30 -9.34 2.82
N ALA A 137 13.84 -9.46 4.08
CA ALA A 137 12.62 -8.81 4.52
C ALA A 137 12.73 -7.28 4.50
N LEU A 138 13.87 -6.72 4.90
CA LEU A 138 14.11 -5.27 4.81
C LEU A 138 13.99 -4.78 3.37
N ILE A 139 14.62 -5.46 2.40
CA ILE A 139 14.56 -5.11 0.98
C ILE A 139 13.10 -5.20 0.47
N GLU A 140 12.39 -6.27 0.82
CA GLU A 140 10.99 -6.44 0.42
C GLU A 140 10.08 -5.35 1.02
N LEU A 141 10.30 -4.95 2.28
CA LEU A 141 9.57 -3.83 2.89
C LEU A 141 9.86 -2.50 2.19
N CYS A 142 11.10 -2.27 1.72
CA CYS A 142 11.42 -1.09 0.91
C CYS A 142 10.65 -1.10 -0.42
N PHE A 143 10.51 -2.25 -1.08
CA PHE A 143 9.68 -2.38 -2.28
C PHE A 143 8.20 -2.12 -1.96
N ALA A 144 7.70 -2.68 -0.87
CA ALA A 144 6.31 -2.55 -0.45
C ALA A 144 5.94 -1.08 -0.19
N MET A 145 6.71 -0.36 0.65
CA MET A 145 6.42 1.04 0.98
C MET A 145 6.55 1.97 -0.23
N THR A 146 7.61 1.79 -1.03
CA THR A 146 7.88 2.65 -2.20
C THR A 146 6.87 2.40 -3.31
N GLY A 147 6.53 1.15 -3.55
CA GLY A 147 5.55 0.78 -4.56
C GLY A 147 4.13 1.23 -4.22
N ALA A 148 3.72 1.13 -2.95
CA ALA A 148 2.44 1.66 -2.50
C ALA A 148 2.37 3.19 -2.62
N ALA A 149 3.50 3.90 -2.51
CA ALA A 149 3.58 5.34 -2.77
C ALA A 149 3.59 5.69 -4.27
N LEU A 150 4.05 4.79 -5.14
CA LEU A 150 4.12 5.00 -6.60
C LEU A 150 2.74 5.02 -7.26
N LEU A 151 1.86 4.09 -6.90
CA LEU A 151 0.53 3.93 -7.53
C LEU A 151 -0.35 5.19 -7.42
N PRO A 152 -0.44 5.86 -6.25
CA PRO A 152 -1.13 7.13 -6.13
C PRO A 152 -0.58 8.22 -7.04
N GLY A 153 0.73 8.24 -7.29
CA GLY A 153 1.36 9.18 -8.21
C GLY A 153 0.85 9.02 -9.64
N ILE A 154 0.76 7.78 -10.14
CA ILE A 154 0.19 7.48 -11.46
C ILE A 154 -1.27 7.95 -11.52
N LYS A 155 -2.07 7.57 -10.51
CA LYS A 155 -3.48 7.92 -10.41
C LYS A 155 -3.69 9.44 -10.37
N ARG A 156 -2.86 10.18 -9.63
CA ARG A 156 -2.89 11.64 -9.54
C ARG A 156 -2.54 12.30 -10.86
N GLY A 157 -1.48 11.83 -11.55
CA GLY A 157 -1.11 12.32 -12.88
C GLY A 157 -2.19 12.14 -13.94
N MET A 158 -3.08 11.15 -13.76
CA MET A 158 -4.23 10.90 -14.62
C MET A 158 -5.50 11.66 -14.16
N GLY A 159 -5.48 12.40 -13.05
CA GLY A 159 -6.63 13.17 -12.54
C GLY A 159 -7.65 12.36 -11.72
N TYR A 160 -7.29 11.17 -11.23
CA TYR A 160 -8.19 10.27 -10.48
C TYR A 160 -7.87 10.18 -8.97
N ALA A 161 -6.84 10.83 -8.46
CA ALA A 161 -6.52 10.78 -7.03
C ALA A 161 -7.48 11.66 -6.23
N THR A 162 -7.92 11.13 -5.08
CA THR A 162 -8.68 11.86 -4.06
C THR A 162 -7.78 12.13 -2.86
N GLY A 163 -8.03 13.22 -2.13
CA GLY A 163 -7.33 13.48 -0.87
C GLY A 163 -7.59 12.40 0.18
N CYS A 164 -6.66 12.21 1.09
CA CYS A 164 -6.75 11.23 2.16
C CYS A 164 -7.24 11.89 3.46
N ASP A 165 -8.47 11.57 3.87
CA ASP A 165 -9.01 11.91 5.19
C ASP A 165 -8.71 10.76 6.16
N ILE A 166 -7.75 10.95 7.05
CA ILE A 166 -7.31 9.92 8.01
C ILE A 166 -8.43 9.55 8.99
N ASP A 167 -9.26 10.49 9.43
CA ASP A 167 -10.36 10.18 10.35
C ASP A 167 -11.41 9.31 9.68
N MET A 168 -11.69 9.55 8.39
CA MET A 168 -12.54 8.69 7.60
C MET A 168 -11.92 7.30 7.41
N MET A 169 -10.62 7.21 7.10
CA MET A 169 -9.91 5.94 6.95
C MET A 169 -9.94 5.11 8.25
N ARG A 170 -9.79 5.76 9.40
CA ARG A 170 -9.90 5.09 10.72
C ARG A 170 -11.29 4.54 10.99
N LYS A 171 -12.35 5.20 10.51
CA LYS A 171 -13.73 4.67 10.59
C LYS A 171 -13.89 3.43 9.70
N ILE A 172 -13.35 3.47 8.48
CA ILE A 172 -13.35 2.34 7.54
C ILE A 172 -12.60 1.14 8.14
N ALA A 173 -11.46 1.37 8.78
CA ALA A 173 -10.67 0.29 9.39
C ALA A 173 -11.42 -0.45 10.51
N LYS A 174 -12.37 0.20 11.17
CA LYS A 174 -13.17 -0.36 12.28
C LYS A 174 -14.51 -0.97 11.86
N ALA A 175 -14.96 -0.70 10.63
CA ALA A 175 -16.21 -1.23 10.09
C ALA A 175 -16.05 -2.67 9.60
#